data_1d3d5740d9c764a1a565f44d018d11ee
#
_entry.id   1d3d5740d9c764a1a565f44d018d11ee
#
_cell.length_a   1.000
_cell.length_b   1.000
_cell.length_c   1.000
_cell.angle_alpha   90.00
_cell.angle_beta   90.00
_cell.angle_gamma   90.00
#
_symmetry.space_group_name_H-M   'P 1'
#
loop_
_entity.id
_entity.type
_entity.pdbx_description
1 polymer ?
#
loop_
_entity_poly.entity_id
_entity_poly.type
_entity_poly.pdbx_seq_one_letter_code
_entity_poly.pdbx_strand_id
1 'polypeptide(L)'
;MSTAAASARSALADADSALLRAEGVSKRFGGLQALAEVGLRIATGQIYGLIGPNGAGKTTFFNVITGLYTPDSGTFVLDGRPYEPTAVHEVAAAGIARTFQNIRLFGEMTALENVMVGRHVRTRCGAWAAMLRPPAQRREEAEIRARATQLLEYVGIARYADFPSRTLSYGDQRRLEIARALATDPKLLALDEPAAGMNATEKVSLRGLLEHIRDDGRTILLIEHDVKLVMGLCDRVTVLDYGKVIAEGLPADVQRDKAVIEAYLGAGHD
;
A
#
# COMPACT_ATOMS: atom_id res chain seq x y z
N MET A 1 24.96 -30.73 -12.74
CA MET A 1 25.44 -29.46 -12.10
C MET A 1 24.80 -28.19 -12.70
N SER A 2 23.65 -28.27 -13.44
CA SER A 2 23.10 -27.12 -14.19
C SER A 2 21.87 -26.43 -13.55
N THR A 3 21.10 -27.15 -12.74
CA THR A 3 19.84 -26.61 -12.17
C THR A 3 20.04 -25.64 -11.00
N ALA A 4 21.03 -25.86 -10.15
CA ALA A 4 21.32 -24.97 -9.02
C ALA A 4 21.88 -23.60 -9.45
N ALA A 5 22.68 -23.56 -10.54
CA ALA A 5 23.22 -22.34 -11.10
C ALA A 5 22.16 -21.49 -11.83
N ALA A 6 21.16 -22.12 -12.44
CA ALA A 6 20.03 -21.44 -13.06
C ALA A 6 19.08 -20.84 -12.01
N SER A 7 18.82 -21.58 -10.92
CA SER A 7 18.02 -21.10 -9.78
C SER A 7 18.71 -19.94 -9.06
N ALA A 8 20.02 -20.00 -8.86
CA ALA A 8 20.79 -18.90 -8.24
C ALA A 8 20.84 -17.66 -9.14
N ARG A 9 20.93 -17.81 -10.48
CA ARG A 9 20.86 -16.68 -11.41
C ARG A 9 19.47 -16.05 -11.50
N SER A 10 18.40 -16.84 -11.42
CA SER A 10 17.03 -16.33 -11.32
C SER A 10 16.82 -15.56 -10.02
N ALA A 11 17.27 -16.10 -8.88
CA ALA A 11 17.18 -15.41 -7.59
C ALA A 11 18.00 -14.12 -7.53
N LEU A 12 19.14 -14.04 -8.22
CA LEU A 12 19.96 -12.83 -8.32
C LEU A 12 19.33 -11.80 -9.27
N ALA A 13 18.71 -12.23 -10.37
CA ALA A 13 17.99 -11.33 -11.29
C ALA A 13 16.72 -10.78 -10.63
N ASP A 14 16.00 -11.56 -9.84
CA ASP A 14 14.85 -11.12 -9.02
C ASP A 14 15.28 -10.16 -7.90
N ALA A 15 16.50 -10.30 -7.37
CA ALA A 15 17.03 -9.42 -6.34
C ALA A 15 17.34 -7.99 -6.87
N ASP A 16 17.71 -7.89 -8.15
CA ASP A 16 18.08 -6.60 -8.79
C ASP A 16 16.84 -5.83 -9.31
N SER A 17 15.67 -6.49 -9.41
CA SER A 17 14.42 -5.91 -9.91
C SER A 17 13.40 -5.54 -8.81
N ALA A 18 13.76 -5.65 -7.54
CA ALA A 18 12.86 -5.33 -6.44
C ALA A 18 12.56 -3.83 -6.38
N LEU A 19 11.28 -3.45 -6.45
CA LEU A 19 10.84 -2.08 -6.23
C LEU A 19 11.05 -1.64 -4.78
N LEU A 20 10.62 -2.48 -3.81
CA LEU A 20 10.85 -2.25 -2.39
C LEU A 20 11.67 -3.39 -1.80
N ARG A 21 12.72 -3.03 -1.06
CA ARG A 21 13.50 -3.96 -0.23
C ARG A 21 13.62 -3.37 1.17
N ALA A 22 13.18 -4.14 2.16
CA ALA A 22 13.36 -3.87 3.58
C ALA A 22 14.08 -5.07 4.19
N GLU A 23 15.17 -4.87 4.94
CA GLU A 23 15.98 -5.94 5.49
C GLU A 23 16.33 -5.67 6.95
N GLY A 24 16.21 -6.70 7.80
CA GLY A 24 16.59 -6.65 9.21
C GLY A 24 15.77 -5.66 10.04
N VAL A 25 14.51 -5.43 9.67
CA VAL A 25 13.66 -4.42 10.31
C VAL A 25 13.25 -4.88 11.69
N SER A 26 13.62 -4.10 12.69
CA SER A 26 13.23 -4.36 14.08
C SER A 26 12.56 -3.13 14.69
N LYS A 27 11.58 -3.38 15.57
CA LYS A 27 10.86 -2.34 16.31
C LYS A 27 10.42 -2.83 17.67
N ARG A 28 10.71 -2.03 18.70
CA ARG A 28 10.26 -2.27 20.08
C ARG A 28 9.40 -1.12 20.58
N PHE A 29 8.45 -1.44 21.42
CA PHE A 29 7.65 -0.50 22.18
C PHE A 29 7.78 -0.82 23.66
N GLY A 30 8.61 -0.06 24.38
CA GLY A 30 8.95 -0.40 25.75
C GLY A 30 9.60 -1.79 25.84
N GLY A 31 8.99 -2.70 26.60
CA GLY A 31 9.44 -4.10 26.74
C GLY A 31 9.01 -5.03 25.62
N LEU A 32 8.07 -4.62 24.74
CA LEU A 32 7.52 -5.49 23.70
C LEU A 32 8.33 -5.38 22.40
N GLN A 33 8.84 -6.50 21.92
CA GLN A 33 9.43 -6.63 20.59
C GLN A 33 8.29 -6.84 19.56
N ALA A 34 7.94 -5.79 18.82
CA ALA A 34 6.85 -5.85 17.85
C ALA A 34 7.31 -6.36 16.47
N LEU A 35 8.58 -6.12 16.10
CA LEU A 35 9.24 -6.65 14.90
C LEU A 35 10.66 -7.10 15.25
N ALA A 36 11.07 -8.27 14.77
CA ALA A 36 12.38 -8.85 15.01
C ALA A 36 12.98 -9.30 13.66
N GLU A 37 13.90 -8.49 13.13
CA GLU A 37 14.66 -8.76 11.90
C GLU A 37 13.78 -9.10 10.67
N VAL A 38 12.63 -8.43 10.53
CA VAL A 38 11.72 -8.66 9.43
C VAL A 38 12.34 -8.20 8.11
N GLY A 39 12.31 -9.07 7.10
CA GLY A 39 12.67 -8.76 5.72
C GLY A 39 11.46 -8.84 4.79
N LEU A 40 11.46 -8.02 3.73
CA LEU A 40 10.44 -8.03 2.69
C LEU A 40 11.01 -7.54 1.37
N ARG A 41 10.66 -8.22 0.27
CA ARG A 41 11.05 -7.84 -1.09
C ARG A 41 9.86 -7.87 -2.01
N ILE A 42 9.56 -6.73 -2.63
CA ILE A 42 8.43 -6.58 -3.56
C ILE A 42 8.99 -6.26 -4.95
N ALA A 43 8.69 -7.06 -5.95
CA ALA A 43 9.06 -6.77 -7.33
C ALA A 43 8.10 -5.73 -7.94
N THR A 44 8.57 -5.03 -8.97
CA THR A 44 7.75 -4.06 -9.71
C THR A 44 6.55 -4.76 -10.37
N GLY A 45 5.38 -4.13 -10.31
CA GLY A 45 4.15 -4.63 -10.95
C GLY A 45 3.50 -5.81 -10.25
N GLN A 46 3.84 -6.09 -8.99
CA GLN A 46 3.21 -7.13 -8.18
C GLN A 46 2.14 -6.59 -7.23
N ILE A 47 1.15 -7.44 -6.92
CA ILE A 47 0.35 -7.33 -5.70
C ILE A 47 0.97 -8.23 -4.65
N TYR A 48 1.55 -7.65 -3.64
CA TYR A 48 2.23 -8.35 -2.56
C TYR A 48 1.40 -8.34 -1.29
N GLY A 49 1.11 -9.52 -0.72
CA GLY A 49 0.32 -9.67 0.48
C GLY A 49 1.19 -9.77 1.74
N LEU A 50 0.81 -9.06 2.79
CA LEU A 50 1.36 -9.22 4.13
C LEU A 50 0.24 -9.66 5.06
N ILE A 51 0.28 -10.90 5.53
CA ILE A 51 -0.75 -11.50 6.38
C ILE A 51 -0.18 -12.02 7.70
N GLY A 52 -1.04 -12.51 8.55
CA GLY A 52 -0.68 -13.09 9.85
C GLY A 52 -1.80 -12.90 10.87
N PRO A 53 -1.75 -13.58 12.02
CA PRO A 53 -2.71 -13.43 13.11
C PRO A 53 -2.78 -12.01 13.66
N ASN A 54 -3.77 -11.73 14.51
CA ASN A 54 -3.83 -10.47 15.24
C ASN A 54 -2.62 -10.36 16.17
N GLY A 55 -2.01 -9.17 16.23
CA GLY A 55 -0.79 -8.97 17.01
C GLY A 55 0.51 -9.45 16.34
N ALA A 56 0.45 -10.05 15.14
CA ALA A 56 1.64 -10.56 14.45
C ALA A 56 2.68 -9.49 14.03
N GLY A 57 2.34 -8.20 14.12
CA GLY A 57 3.25 -7.10 13.77
C GLY A 57 2.99 -6.47 12.39
N LYS A 58 1.99 -6.92 11.63
CA LYS A 58 1.66 -6.41 10.29
C LYS A 58 1.52 -4.90 10.23
N THR A 59 0.62 -4.34 11.04
CA THR A 59 0.38 -2.88 11.08
C THR A 59 1.62 -2.12 11.57
N THR A 60 2.41 -2.72 12.48
CA THR A 60 3.67 -2.12 12.91
C THR A 60 4.67 -2.05 11.76
N PHE A 61 4.85 -3.13 11.01
CA PHE A 61 5.73 -3.15 9.85
C PHE A 61 5.27 -2.16 8.76
N PHE A 62 3.97 -2.13 8.48
CA PHE A 62 3.40 -1.18 7.54
C PHE A 62 3.62 0.28 7.97
N ASN A 63 3.44 0.58 9.25
CA ASN A 63 3.69 1.90 9.79
C ASN A 63 5.18 2.28 9.75
N VAL A 64 6.08 1.31 9.89
CA VAL A 64 7.52 1.53 9.71
C VAL A 64 7.83 1.88 8.26
N ILE A 65 7.49 1.04 7.29
CA ILE A 65 7.82 1.30 5.88
C ILE A 65 7.16 2.56 5.30
N THR A 66 6.05 2.99 5.89
CA THR A 66 5.33 4.21 5.49
C THR A 66 5.68 5.45 6.33
N GLY A 67 6.71 5.38 7.19
CA GLY A 67 7.26 6.51 7.93
C GLY A 67 6.41 7.02 9.10
N LEU A 68 5.44 6.21 9.58
CA LEU A 68 4.65 6.53 10.77
C LEU A 68 5.39 6.16 12.06
N TYR A 69 6.19 5.09 12.02
CA TYR A 69 7.06 4.67 13.10
C TYR A 69 8.50 4.60 12.61
N THR A 70 9.42 5.22 13.34
CA THR A 70 10.85 5.07 13.10
C THR A 70 11.29 3.66 13.53
N PRO A 71 11.94 2.86 12.67
CA PRO A 71 12.50 1.57 13.07
C PRO A 71 13.65 1.73 14.05
N ASP A 72 13.93 0.70 14.85
CA ASP A 72 15.10 0.68 15.72
C ASP A 72 16.34 0.16 14.96
N SER A 73 16.12 -0.70 13.94
CA SER A 73 17.14 -1.16 12.99
C SER A 73 16.48 -1.57 11.66
N GLY A 74 17.30 -1.71 10.64
CA GLY A 74 16.90 -2.16 9.31
C GLY A 74 17.35 -1.21 8.21
N THR A 75 17.35 -1.70 6.98
CA THR A 75 17.67 -0.92 5.77
C THR A 75 16.51 -0.95 4.80
N PHE A 76 16.32 0.16 4.09
CA PHE A 76 15.20 0.33 3.17
C PHE A 76 15.70 0.88 1.84
N VAL A 77 15.26 0.23 0.76
CA VAL A 77 15.57 0.64 -0.61
C VAL A 77 14.27 0.66 -1.42
N LEU A 78 13.99 1.77 -2.08
CA LEU A 78 12.86 1.93 -2.99
C LEU A 78 13.38 2.32 -4.37
N ASP A 79 13.05 1.52 -5.39
CA ASP A 79 13.47 1.74 -6.78
C ASP A 79 15.00 1.98 -6.90
N GLY A 80 15.77 1.09 -6.27
CA GLY A 80 17.23 1.12 -6.23
C GLY A 80 17.84 2.24 -5.39
N ARG A 81 17.03 3.08 -4.72
CA ARG A 81 17.51 4.21 -3.90
C ARG A 81 17.24 3.95 -2.42
N PRO A 82 18.26 4.09 -1.56
CA PRO A 82 18.04 4.06 -0.12
C PRO A 82 17.06 5.16 0.30
N TYR A 83 16.16 4.84 1.22
CA TYR A 83 15.31 5.83 1.88
C TYR A 83 15.21 5.52 3.37
N GLU A 84 14.99 6.55 4.15
CA GLU A 84 14.79 6.45 5.59
C GLU A 84 13.32 6.73 5.91
N PRO A 85 12.56 5.78 6.47
CA PRO A 85 11.16 5.98 6.81
C PRO A 85 11.02 6.78 8.13
N THR A 86 11.56 7.99 8.17
CA THR A 86 11.55 8.85 9.38
C THR A 86 10.35 9.77 9.42
N ALA A 87 9.81 10.14 8.25
CA ALA A 87 8.66 11.03 8.15
C ALA A 87 7.76 10.67 6.95
N VAL A 88 6.44 10.73 7.17
CA VAL A 88 5.43 10.36 6.16
C VAL A 88 5.58 11.15 4.85
N HIS A 89 5.92 12.44 4.93
CA HIS A 89 6.07 13.28 3.74
C HIS A 89 7.31 12.93 2.91
N GLU A 90 8.40 12.47 3.53
CA GLU A 90 9.61 12.01 2.85
C GLU A 90 9.34 10.68 2.13
N VAL A 91 8.64 9.76 2.80
CA VAL A 91 8.21 8.49 2.21
C VAL A 91 7.26 8.72 1.02
N ALA A 92 6.34 9.66 1.13
CA ALA A 92 5.46 10.05 0.03
C ALA A 92 6.25 10.67 -1.15
N ALA A 93 7.25 11.51 -0.86
CA ALA A 93 8.13 12.09 -1.87
C ALA A 93 9.00 11.02 -2.56
N ALA A 94 9.43 9.98 -1.83
CA ALA A 94 10.15 8.83 -2.38
C ALA A 94 9.30 8.01 -3.36
N GLY A 95 7.96 8.05 -3.21
CA GLY A 95 7.01 7.39 -4.11
C GLY A 95 6.16 6.29 -3.46
N ILE A 96 5.99 6.28 -2.15
CA ILE A 96 5.07 5.38 -1.45
C ILE A 96 3.82 6.16 -1.06
N ALA A 97 2.65 5.76 -1.57
CA ALA A 97 1.37 6.24 -1.07
C ALA A 97 0.70 5.19 -0.21
N ARG A 98 -0.01 5.62 0.84
CA ARG A 98 -0.74 4.72 1.73
C ARG A 98 -2.19 5.12 1.86
N THR A 99 -3.05 4.11 2.09
CA THR A 99 -4.37 4.28 2.68
C THR A 99 -4.32 3.97 4.17
N PHE A 100 -5.38 4.31 4.89
CA PHE A 100 -5.50 4.02 6.31
C PHE A 100 -6.60 2.98 6.54
N GLN A 101 -6.48 2.18 7.60
CA GLN A 101 -7.51 1.23 8.00
C GLN A 101 -8.87 1.94 8.20
N ASN A 102 -8.88 3.03 8.95
CA ASN A 102 -10.04 3.92 9.02
C ASN A 102 -9.96 4.96 7.91
N ILE A 103 -11.03 5.09 7.13
CA ILE A 103 -11.11 6.06 6.04
C ILE A 103 -10.83 7.48 6.56
N ARG A 104 -9.85 8.14 5.95
CA ARG A 104 -9.43 9.52 6.30
C ARG A 104 -9.66 10.46 5.14
N LEU A 105 -10.92 10.67 4.80
CA LEU A 105 -11.32 11.66 3.80
C LEU A 105 -11.65 13.01 4.47
N PHE A 106 -11.51 14.07 3.71
CA PHE A 106 -12.02 15.39 4.10
C PHE A 106 -13.53 15.42 3.86
N GLY A 107 -14.32 15.10 4.88
CA GLY A 107 -15.75 14.82 4.78
C GLY A 107 -16.59 15.92 4.14
N GLU A 108 -16.24 17.18 4.40
CA GLU A 108 -16.94 18.35 3.85
C GLU A 108 -16.48 18.71 2.42
N MET A 109 -15.33 18.21 1.98
CA MET A 109 -14.87 18.38 0.60
C MET A 109 -15.57 17.38 -0.32
N THR A 110 -15.75 17.79 -1.57
CA THR A 110 -16.24 16.91 -2.64
C THR A 110 -15.26 15.76 -2.94
N ALA A 111 -15.74 14.73 -3.61
CA ALA A 111 -14.88 13.64 -4.06
C ALA A 111 -13.74 14.16 -4.94
N LEU A 112 -14.04 15.08 -5.86
CA LEU A 112 -13.04 15.68 -6.73
C LEU A 112 -11.98 16.45 -5.93
N GLU A 113 -12.38 17.30 -4.98
CA GLU A 113 -11.46 18.07 -4.13
C GLU A 113 -10.56 17.17 -3.29
N ASN A 114 -11.10 16.06 -2.75
CA ASN A 114 -10.30 15.07 -2.03
C ASN A 114 -9.15 14.49 -2.90
N VAL A 115 -9.43 14.17 -4.17
CA VAL A 115 -8.40 13.66 -5.10
C VAL A 115 -7.41 14.76 -5.46
N MET A 116 -7.88 16.01 -5.69
CA MET A 116 -7.03 17.16 -5.96
C MET A 116 -6.02 17.40 -4.83
N VAL A 117 -6.44 17.27 -3.55
CA VAL A 117 -5.52 17.36 -2.39
C VAL A 117 -4.38 16.35 -2.50
N GLY A 118 -4.66 15.12 -2.92
CA GLY A 118 -3.60 14.12 -3.15
C GLY A 118 -2.57 14.59 -4.20
N ARG A 119 -2.99 15.32 -5.22
CA ARG A 119 -2.11 15.84 -6.27
C ARG A 119 -1.19 16.97 -5.80
N HIS A 120 -1.58 17.74 -4.77
CA HIS A 120 -0.77 18.85 -4.25
C HIS A 120 0.64 18.45 -3.78
N VAL A 121 0.88 17.19 -3.44
CA VAL A 121 2.24 16.66 -3.15
C VAL A 121 3.18 16.84 -4.34
N ARG A 122 2.65 16.95 -5.56
CA ARG A 122 3.40 17.10 -6.82
C ARG A 122 3.44 18.54 -7.36
N THR A 123 2.80 19.51 -6.68
CA THR A 123 2.76 20.89 -7.14
C THR A 123 4.06 21.61 -6.82
N ARG A 124 4.45 22.53 -7.70
CA ARG A 124 5.66 23.36 -7.57
C ARG A 124 5.35 24.80 -7.14
N CYS A 125 4.10 25.22 -7.19
CA CYS A 125 3.71 26.58 -6.84
C CYS A 125 3.65 26.77 -5.31
N GLY A 126 4.50 27.65 -4.81
CA GLY A 126 4.51 28.04 -3.39
C GLY A 126 3.35 28.97 -3.00
N ALA A 127 3.17 29.20 -1.69
CA ALA A 127 2.08 30.01 -1.11
C ALA A 127 1.95 31.42 -1.71
N TRP A 128 3.03 32.04 -2.17
CA TRP A 128 3.03 33.37 -2.81
C TRP A 128 2.37 33.38 -4.20
N ALA A 129 2.50 32.27 -4.97
CA ALA A 129 1.83 32.15 -6.25
C ALA A 129 0.32 32.00 -6.09
N ALA A 130 -0.15 31.39 -4.99
CA ALA A 130 -1.57 31.26 -4.67
C ALA A 130 -2.28 32.61 -4.51
N MET A 131 -1.57 33.64 -4.07
CA MET A 131 -2.12 34.99 -3.83
C MET A 131 -2.31 35.78 -5.15
N LEU A 132 -1.40 35.62 -6.11
CA LEU A 132 -1.37 36.41 -7.35
C LEU A 132 -2.07 35.74 -8.54
N ARG A 133 -2.45 34.45 -8.43
CA ARG A 133 -3.13 33.63 -9.47
C ARG A 133 -2.60 33.86 -10.89
N PRO A 134 -1.28 33.75 -11.13
CA PRO A 134 -0.71 33.92 -12.45
C PRO A 134 -1.26 32.89 -13.46
N PRO A 135 -1.18 33.13 -14.76
CA PRO A 135 -1.67 32.19 -15.78
C PRO A 135 -1.09 30.76 -15.66
N ALA A 136 0.14 30.64 -15.17
CA ALA A 136 0.77 29.35 -14.91
C ALA A 136 0.04 28.56 -13.82
N GLN A 137 -0.39 29.20 -12.75
CA GLN A 137 -1.14 28.54 -11.68
C GLN A 137 -2.53 28.08 -12.13
N ARG A 138 -3.22 28.86 -12.96
CA ARG A 138 -4.52 28.43 -13.53
C ARG A 138 -4.37 27.20 -14.41
N ARG A 139 -3.28 27.08 -15.17
CA ARG A 139 -2.97 25.88 -15.96
C ARG A 139 -2.70 24.68 -15.06
N GLU A 140 -1.86 24.86 -14.03
CA GLU A 140 -1.55 23.79 -13.05
C GLU A 140 -2.83 23.32 -12.34
N GLU A 141 -3.71 24.24 -11.92
CA GLU A 141 -4.99 23.89 -11.29
C GLU A 141 -5.92 23.13 -12.25
N ALA A 142 -5.97 23.53 -13.52
CA ALA A 142 -6.75 22.85 -14.54
C ALA A 142 -6.20 21.41 -14.81
N GLU A 143 -4.89 21.24 -14.84
CA GLU A 143 -4.22 19.92 -14.98
C GLU A 143 -4.50 19.04 -13.77
N ILE A 144 -4.42 19.58 -12.54
CA ILE A 144 -4.75 18.86 -11.31
C ILE A 144 -6.21 18.39 -11.35
N ARG A 145 -7.14 19.29 -11.73
CA ARG A 145 -8.56 18.98 -11.82
C ARG A 145 -8.83 17.91 -12.89
N ALA A 146 -8.23 18.04 -14.07
CA ALA A 146 -8.36 17.05 -15.15
C ALA A 146 -7.85 15.67 -14.70
N ARG A 147 -6.68 15.63 -14.05
CA ARG A 147 -6.13 14.38 -13.52
C ARG A 147 -7.00 13.78 -12.42
N ALA A 148 -7.53 14.59 -11.52
CA ALA A 148 -8.44 14.14 -10.48
C ALA A 148 -9.73 13.55 -11.06
N THR A 149 -10.31 14.17 -12.10
CA THR A 149 -11.48 13.63 -12.82
C THR A 149 -11.18 12.28 -13.45
N GLN A 150 -10.04 12.14 -14.15
CA GLN A 150 -9.61 10.85 -14.72
C GLN A 150 -9.46 9.76 -13.65
N LEU A 151 -8.93 10.11 -12.47
CA LEU A 151 -8.79 9.15 -11.37
C LEU A 151 -10.15 8.74 -10.78
N LEU A 152 -11.13 9.65 -10.70
CA LEU A 152 -12.48 9.29 -10.29
C LEU A 152 -13.17 8.38 -11.30
N GLU A 153 -12.94 8.59 -12.60
CA GLU A 153 -13.39 7.69 -13.67
C GLU A 153 -12.72 6.32 -13.55
N TYR A 154 -11.40 6.32 -13.35
CA TYR A 154 -10.58 5.12 -13.19
C TYR A 154 -11.04 4.21 -12.05
N VAL A 155 -11.37 4.78 -10.90
CA VAL A 155 -11.89 4.01 -9.77
C VAL A 155 -13.42 3.80 -9.82
N GLY A 156 -14.11 4.32 -10.85
CA GLY A 156 -15.52 4.07 -11.13
C GLY A 156 -16.51 4.87 -10.28
N ILE A 157 -16.12 6.06 -9.77
CA ILE A 157 -16.96 6.93 -8.93
C ILE A 157 -17.12 8.35 -9.50
N ALA A 158 -16.84 8.57 -10.78
CA ALA A 158 -16.91 9.91 -11.40
C ALA A 158 -18.27 10.60 -11.23
N ARG A 159 -19.36 9.84 -11.18
CA ARG A 159 -20.73 10.36 -10.92
C ARG A 159 -20.87 11.11 -9.61
N TYR A 160 -19.98 10.89 -8.67
CA TYR A 160 -19.98 11.51 -7.34
C TYR A 160 -18.96 12.66 -7.22
N ALA A 161 -18.36 13.12 -8.33
CA ALA A 161 -17.27 14.11 -8.31
C ALA A 161 -17.60 15.36 -7.46
N ASP A 162 -18.82 15.88 -7.58
CA ASP A 162 -19.27 17.09 -6.90
C ASP A 162 -20.02 16.82 -5.57
N PHE A 163 -20.08 15.57 -5.11
CA PHE A 163 -20.74 15.22 -3.86
C PHE A 163 -19.74 15.27 -2.68
N PRO A 164 -20.17 15.76 -1.50
CA PRO A 164 -19.37 15.69 -0.29
C PRO A 164 -18.96 14.26 0.04
N SER A 165 -17.68 14.00 0.34
CA SER A 165 -17.17 12.64 0.48
C SER A 165 -17.85 11.84 1.60
N ARG A 166 -18.34 12.51 2.65
CA ARG A 166 -19.11 11.88 3.76
C ARG A 166 -20.46 11.29 3.34
N THR A 167 -21.00 11.70 2.18
CA THR A 167 -22.30 11.22 1.69
C THR A 167 -22.20 9.97 0.82
N LEU A 168 -20.99 9.57 0.45
CA LEU A 168 -20.74 8.39 -0.37
C LEU A 168 -20.94 7.11 0.47
N SER A 169 -21.29 6.01 -0.20
CA SER A 169 -21.27 4.68 0.43
C SER A 169 -19.87 4.33 0.94
N TYR A 170 -19.77 3.40 1.90
CA TYR A 170 -18.48 2.97 2.45
C TYR A 170 -17.53 2.46 1.34
N GLY A 171 -18.03 1.65 0.41
CA GLY A 171 -17.25 1.16 -0.72
C GLY A 171 -16.76 2.28 -1.66
N ASP A 172 -17.61 3.29 -1.91
CA ASP A 172 -17.23 4.43 -2.75
C ASP A 172 -16.23 5.35 -2.03
N GLN A 173 -16.35 5.52 -0.70
CA GLN A 173 -15.36 6.23 0.10
C GLN A 173 -13.98 5.54 0.06
N ARG A 174 -13.94 4.22 0.09
CA ARG A 174 -12.69 3.45 -0.03
C ARG A 174 -12.07 3.60 -1.43
N ARG A 175 -12.89 3.59 -2.50
CA ARG A 175 -12.44 3.89 -3.86
C ARG A 175 -11.88 5.31 -3.98
N LEU A 176 -12.53 6.28 -3.33
CA LEU A 176 -12.06 7.66 -3.28
C LEU A 176 -10.72 7.78 -2.55
N GLU A 177 -10.53 7.05 -1.47
CA GLU A 177 -9.23 7.01 -0.76
C GLU A 177 -8.11 6.45 -1.64
N ILE A 178 -8.40 5.39 -2.41
CA ILE A 178 -7.46 4.83 -3.41
C ILE A 178 -7.17 5.85 -4.51
N ALA A 179 -8.21 6.54 -5.05
CA ALA A 179 -8.02 7.58 -6.07
C ALA A 179 -7.12 8.72 -5.56
N ARG A 180 -7.33 9.17 -4.32
CA ARG A 180 -6.50 10.19 -3.69
C ARG A 180 -5.05 9.72 -3.51
N ALA A 181 -4.83 8.46 -3.14
CA ALA A 181 -3.49 7.89 -3.05
C ALA A 181 -2.83 7.81 -4.43
N LEU A 182 -3.56 7.36 -5.46
CA LEU A 182 -3.07 7.31 -6.85
C LEU A 182 -2.75 8.70 -7.43
N ALA A 183 -3.40 9.76 -6.95
CA ALA A 183 -3.12 11.13 -7.39
C ALA A 183 -1.69 11.59 -7.07
N THR A 184 -1.02 10.96 -6.14
CA THR A 184 0.41 11.20 -5.85
C THR A 184 1.35 10.56 -6.88
N ASP A 185 0.84 9.84 -7.89
CA ASP A 185 1.59 9.00 -8.84
C ASP A 185 2.64 8.11 -8.12
N PRO A 186 2.20 7.23 -7.20
CA PRO A 186 3.11 6.44 -6.38
C PRO A 186 3.77 5.33 -7.21
N LYS A 187 4.99 4.95 -6.82
CA LYS A 187 5.66 3.74 -7.28
C LYS A 187 5.09 2.51 -6.56
N LEU A 188 4.81 2.67 -5.26
CA LEU A 188 4.21 1.66 -4.39
C LEU A 188 2.93 2.20 -3.76
N LEU A 189 1.82 1.51 -3.99
CA LEU A 189 0.55 1.76 -3.32
C LEU A 189 0.40 0.80 -2.15
N ALA A 190 0.45 1.30 -0.93
CA ALA A 190 0.33 0.52 0.29
C ALA A 190 -1.11 0.63 0.84
N LEU A 191 -1.80 -0.49 0.94
CA LEU A 191 -3.21 -0.59 1.35
C LEU A 191 -3.34 -1.35 2.67
N ASP A 192 -3.96 -0.71 3.65
CA ASP A 192 -4.19 -1.27 4.99
C ASP A 192 -5.65 -1.69 5.13
N GLU A 193 -5.90 -2.99 5.08
CA GLU A 193 -7.21 -3.65 5.19
C GLU A 193 -8.30 -2.99 4.31
N PRO A 194 -8.06 -2.83 2.99
CA PRO A 194 -8.99 -2.09 2.14
C PRO A 194 -10.36 -2.76 1.99
N ALA A 195 -10.47 -4.07 2.23
CA ALA A 195 -11.73 -4.82 2.15
C ALA A 195 -12.50 -4.90 3.48
N ALA A 196 -11.97 -4.33 4.57
CA ALA A 196 -12.64 -4.33 5.87
C ALA A 196 -14.01 -3.66 5.79
N GLY A 197 -15.04 -4.29 6.35
CA GLY A 197 -16.40 -3.77 6.35
C GLY A 197 -17.17 -3.88 5.03
N MET A 198 -16.55 -4.40 3.96
CA MET A 198 -17.19 -4.58 2.65
C MET A 198 -18.01 -5.87 2.57
N ASN A 199 -19.15 -5.79 1.87
CA ASN A 199 -19.92 -6.97 1.49
C ASN A 199 -19.24 -7.75 0.33
N ALA A 200 -19.75 -8.95 -0.01
CA ALA A 200 -19.15 -9.82 -1.02
C ALA A 200 -19.04 -9.15 -2.41
N THR A 201 -20.06 -8.41 -2.83
CA THR A 201 -20.07 -7.71 -4.13
C THR A 201 -19.05 -6.58 -4.17
N GLU A 202 -18.93 -5.81 -3.08
CA GLU A 202 -17.94 -4.75 -2.95
C GLU A 202 -16.51 -5.31 -2.97
N LYS A 203 -16.26 -6.45 -2.29
CA LYS A 203 -14.96 -7.15 -2.33
C LYS A 203 -14.57 -7.59 -3.73
N VAL A 204 -15.51 -8.16 -4.51
CA VAL A 204 -15.27 -8.52 -5.92
C VAL A 204 -14.92 -7.30 -6.74
N SER A 205 -15.64 -6.21 -6.54
CA SER A 205 -15.41 -4.95 -7.24
C SER A 205 -14.07 -4.30 -6.86
N LEU A 206 -13.68 -4.36 -5.57
CA LEU A 206 -12.37 -3.91 -5.10
C LEU A 206 -11.26 -4.76 -5.70
N ARG A 207 -11.41 -6.08 -5.71
CA ARG A 207 -10.45 -7.01 -6.32
C ARG A 207 -10.19 -6.62 -7.78
N GLY A 208 -11.24 -6.45 -8.60
CA GLY A 208 -11.09 -6.05 -10.00
C GLY A 208 -10.38 -4.70 -10.17
N LEU A 209 -10.62 -3.74 -9.26
CA LEU A 209 -9.89 -2.47 -9.24
C LEU A 209 -8.39 -2.66 -8.95
N LEU A 210 -8.04 -3.49 -7.96
CA LEU A 210 -6.62 -3.74 -7.61
C LEU A 210 -5.89 -4.50 -8.72
N GLU A 211 -6.56 -5.47 -9.37
CA GLU A 211 -6.04 -6.17 -10.56
C GLU A 211 -5.77 -5.16 -11.70
N HIS A 212 -6.72 -4.26 -11.97
CA HIS A 212 -6.55 -3.22 -12.99
C HIS A 212 -5.38 -2.26 -12.66
N ILE A 213 -5.23 -1.84 -11.41
CA ILE A 213 -4.11 -0.99 -10.96
C ILE A 213 -2.77 -1.71 -11.19
N ARG A 214 -2.67 -3.02 -10.89
CA ARG A 214 -1.49 -3.83 -11.16
C ARG A 214 -1.21 -3.94 -12.65
N ASP A 215 -2.23 -4.23 -13.45
CA ASP A 215 -2.11 -4.43 -14.90
C ASP A 215 -1.65 -3.15 -15.62
N ASP A 216 -1.90 -1.97 -15.03
CA ASP A 216 -1.31 -0.69 -15.44
C ASP A 216 0.15 -0.52 -14.97
N GLY A 217 0.79 -1.58 -14.47
CA GLY A 217 2.21 -1.60 -14.08
C GLY A 217 2.49 -1.04 -12.68
N ARG A 218 1.48 -0.81 -11.84
CA ARG A 218 1.68 -0.33 -10.48
C ARG A 218 1.91 -1.46 -9.49
N THR A 219 2.74 -1.21 -8.51
CA THR A 219 3.03 -2.17 -7.44
C THR A 219 2.14 -1.89 -6.24
N ILE A 220 1.59 -2.94 -5.65
CA ILE A 220 0.70 -2.84 -4.50
C ILE A 220 1.26 -3.69 -3.35
N LEU A 221 1.34 -3.10 -2.14
CA LEU A 221 1.48 -3.83 -0.89
C LEU A 221 0.12 -3.85 -0.20
N LEU A 222 -0.40 -5.04 0.05
CA LEU A 222 -1.70 -5.27 0.65
C LEU A 222 -1.54 -5.91 2.03
N ILE A 223 -2.03 -5.25 3.07
CA ILE A 223 -2.25 -5.89 4.36
C ILE A 223 -3.71 -6.28 4.45
N GLU A 224 -3.98 -7.53 4.74
CA GLU A 224 -5.35 -8.05 4.89
C GLU A 224 -5.39 -9.20 5.89
N HIS A 225 -6.56 -9.37 6.48
CA HIS A 225 -6.89 -10.52 7.32
C HIS A 225 -7.82 -11.51 6.58
N ASP A 226 -8.43 -11.10 5.47
CA ASP A 226 -9.22 -11.98 4.59
C ASP A 226 -8.29 -12.84 3.73
N VAL A 227 -7.92 -14.00 4.28
CA VAL A 227 -7.02 -14.95 3.61
C VAL A 227 -7.53 -15.33 2.21
N LYS A 228 -8.85 -15.46 2.01
CA LYS A 228 -9.42 -15.80 0.69
C LYS A 228 -9.15 -14.72 -0.35
N LEU A 229 -9.29 -13.45 0.04
CA LEU A 229 -8.99 -12.32 -0.83
C LEU A 229 -7.51 -12.32 -1.21
N VAL A 230 -6.62 -12.46 -0.24
CA VAL A 230 -5.17 -12.45 -0.45
C VAL A 230 -4.73 -13.59 -1.35
N MET A 231 -5.18 -14.83 -1.07
CA MET A 231 -4.81 -16.02 -1.85
C MET A 231 -5.33 -15.97 -3.29
N GLY A 232 -6.41 -15.23 -3.55
CA GLY A 232 -6.97 -15.08 -4.89
C GLY A 232 -6.48 -13.85 -5.66
N LEU A 233 -5.74 -12.94 -5.02
CA LEU A 233 -5.36 -11.65 -5.60
C LEU A 233 -3.84 -11.43 -5.65
N CYS A 234 -3.09 -11.86 -4.62
CA CYS A 234 -1.68 -11.56 -4.49
C CYS A 234 -0.81 -12.48 -5.33
N ASP A 235 0.28 -11.94 -5.89
CA ASP A 235 1.29 -12.70 -6.63
C ASP A 235 2.27 -13.39 -5.67
N ARG A 236 2.59 -12.74 -4.53
CA ARG A 236 3.39 -13.29 -3.43
C ARG A 236 2.83 -12.86 -2.08
N VAL A 237 3.12 -13.64 -1.07
CA VAL A 237 2.63 -13.41 0.30
C VAL A 237 3.75 -13.65 1.29
N THR A 238 3.88 -12.75 2.26
CA THR A 238 4.66 -12.96 3.50
C THR A 238 3.70 -13.11 4.67
N VAL A 239 3.99 -14.08 5.53
CA VAL A 239 3.26 -14.31 6.77
C VAL A 239 4.11 -13.90 7.95
N LEU A 240 3.57 -13.00 8.76
CA LEU A 240 4.15 -12.63 10.05
C LEU A 240 3.46 -13.36 11.18
N ASP A 241 4.24 -13.75 12.19
CA ASP A 241 3.75 -14.18 13.48
C ASP A 241 4.72 -13.71 14.58
N TYR A 242 4.19 -13.14 15.66
CA TYR A 242 4.96 -12.55 16.77
C TYR A 242 6.17 -11.69 16.32
N GLY A 243 5.94 -10.86 15.28
CA GLY A 243 6.96 -9.93 14.76
C GLY A 243 8.06 -10.59 13.92
N LYS A 244 7.89 -11.83 13.49
CA LYS A 244 8.84 -12.56 12.65
C LYS A 244 8.18 -13.06 11.37
N VAL A 245 8.95 -13.20 10.29
CA VAL A 245 8.51 -13.89 9.08
C VAL A 245 8.54 -15.39 9.36
N ILE A 246 7.39 -16.06 9.21
CA ILE A 246 7.27 -17.51 9.36
C ILE A 246 7.16 -18.23 8.01
N ALA A 247 6.68 -17.55 6.97
CA ALA A 247 6.62 -18.07 5.61
C ALA A 247 6.62 -16.93 4.59
N GLU A 248 7.18 -17.20 3.41
CA GLU A 248 7.13 -16.32 2.24
C GLU A 248 7.09 -17.16 0.96
N GLY A 249 6.21 -16.82 0.03
CA GLY A 249 6.12 -17.56 -1.23
C GLY A 249 4.89 -17.23 -2.05
N LEU A 250 4.58 -18.14 -2.99
CA LEU A 250 3.34 -18.10 -3.74
C LEU A 250 2.15 -18.37 -2.79
N PRO A 251 0.98 -17.78 -3.03
CA PRO A 251 -0.20 -18.01 -2.19
C PRO A 251 -0.51 -19.50 -1.96
N ALA A 252 -0.40 -20.34 -3.00
CA ALA A 252 -0.67 -21.77 -2.92
C ALA A 252 0.31 -22.54 -2.01
N ASP A 253 1.58 -22.09 -1.94
CA ASP A 253 2.61 -22.71 -1.11
C ASP A 253 2.41 -22.28 0.35
N VAL A 254 2.22 -21.00 0.57
CA VAL A 254 1.96 -20.42 1.91
C VAL A 254 0.72 -21.04 2.56
N GLN A 255 -0.35 -21.30 1.79
CA GLN A 255 -1.58 -21.90 2.31
C GLN A 255 -1.37 -23.34 2.84
N ARG A 256 -0.34 -24.03 2.37
CA ARG A 256 -0.01 -25.42 2.75
C ARG A 256 1.09 -25.51 3.80
N ASP A 257 1.71 -24.38 4.13
CA ASP A 257 2.79 -24.33 5.09
C ASP A 257 2.29 -24.65 6.50
N LYS A 258 2.94 -25.60 7.17
CA LYS A 258 2.54 -26.07 8.51
C LYS A 258 2.62 -24.97 9.56
N ALA A 259 3.67 -24.16 9.51
CA ALA A 259 3.85 -23.06 10.46
C ALA A 259 2.74 -22.02 10.31
N VAL A 260 2.30 -21.75 9.06
CA VAL A 260 1.17 -20.85 8.80
C VAL A 260 -0.12 -21.43 9.34
N ILE A 261 -0.40 -22.71 9.07
CA ILE A 261 -1.61 -23.38 9.57
C ILE A 261 -1.64 -23.35 11.11
N GLU A 262 -0.55 -23.69 11.76
CA GLU A 262 -0.41 -23.68 13.22
C GLU A 262 -0.61 -22.28 13.82
N ALA A 263 -0.03 -21.23 13.20
CA ALA A 263 -0.19 -19.86 13.64
C ALA A 263 -1.64 -19.37 13.60
N TYR A 264 -2.41 -19.77 12.59
CA TYR A 264 -3.83 -19.42 12.48
C TYR A 264 -4.76 -20.29 13.34
N LEU A 265 -4.41 -21.57 13.59
CA LEU A 265 -5.18 -22.45 14.48
C LEU A 265 -4.91 -22.14 15.95
N GLY A 266 -3.67 -21.78 16.31
CA GLY A 266 -3.29 -21.39 17.68
C GLY A 266 -3.92 -20.06 18.13
N ALA A 267 -4.21 -19.14 17.21
CA ALA A 267 -4.83 -17.85 17.50
C ALA A 267 -6.36 -17.95 17.82
N GLY A 268 -6.96 -19.11 17.70
CA GLY A 268 -8.40 -19.34 17.94
C GLY A 268 -8.77 -19.79 19.36
N HIS A 269 -7.83 -19.77 20.31
CA HIS A 269 -8.06 -20.27 21.68
C HIS A 269 -7.88 -19.23 22.81
N ASP A 270 -7.81 -17.91 22.49
CA ASP A 270 -7.84 -16.83 23.50
C ASP A 270 -9.07 -15.95 23.39
#